data_6ec13e1004cfd3df7ee4c6f6d8366145
#
_entry.id   6ec13e1004cfd3df7ee4c6f6d8366145
#
_cell.length_a   1.000
_cell.length_b   1.000
_cell.length_c   1.000
_cell.angle_alpha   90.00
_cell.angle_beta   90.00
_cell.angle_gamma   90.00
#
_symmetry.space_group_name_H-M   'P 1'
#
loop_
_entity.id
_entity.type
_entity.pdbx_description
1 polymer ?
#
loop_
_entity_poly.entity_id
_entity_poly.type
_entity_poly.pdbx_seq_one_letter_code
_entity_poly.pdbx_strand_id
1 'polypeptide(L)'
;SPAAAAHCVNDTQRSVVFIRAVYAAIKAAQARFAQGPVEILYAGCGPFATLLLPLLGRFEAGELTVHLLDIHQRSLDSVGLLINDFGLQAHHISCTQGDACDYQHPSHPHMIIAETMQKSLEQEPQFAVTANLAPQLHPQGIFIPQQIEVDLCLARLNEERAAVKRGDTLDSDALIADGKRHRLATALCLIPEQAATLQQQASQNSAGLLELNPMHLRMPTTADLSDFEPVLFTRVQAFEQHQLIDYESEITLPLRCTELTPLRAGEHFKLSFQLGNYPKFAITPMDGGDDSVDSRAPLTP
;
A
#
# COMPACT_ATOMS: atom_id res chain seq x y z
N SER A 1 -12.71 10.06 -6.00
CA SER A 1 -13.42 11.36 -5.82
C SER A 1 -13.27 11.85 -4.39
N PRO A 2 -13.38 13.18 -4.10
CA PRO A 2 -13.29 13.73 -2.73
C PRO A 2 -14.28 13.08 -1.74
N ALA A 3 -15.48 12.74 -2.20
CA ALA A 3 -16.48 12.05 -1.38
C ALA A 3 -16.03 10.63 -0.99
N ALA A 4 -15.43 9.89 -1.91
CA ALA A 4 -14.88 8.57 -1.60
C ALA A 4 -13.69 8.68 -0.63
N ALA A 5 -12.77 9.64 -0.85
CA ALA A 5 -11.67 9.90 0.05
C ALA A 5 -12.13 10.31 1.47
N ALA A 6 -13.26 11.03 1.58
CA ALA A 6 -13.85 11.37 2.88
C ALA A 6 -14.31 10.13 3.66
N HIS A 7 -14.73 9.05 3.00
CA HIS A 7 -15.13 7.81 3.67
C HIS A 7 -13.98 7.07 4.36
N CYS A 8 -12.71 7.33 3.95
CA CYS A 8 -11.54 6.73 4.58
C CYS A 8 -11.42 7.03 6.09
N VAL A 9 -12.02 8.14 6.55
CA VAL A 9 -12.09 8.49 8.00
C VAL A 9 -12.87 7.44 8.81
N ASN A 10 -13.79 6.71 8.19
CA ASN A 10 -14.58 5.67 8.85
C ASN A 10 -13.73 4.43 9.17
N ASP A 11 -12.61 4.23 8.46
CA ASP A 11 -11.64 3.20 8.81
C ASP A 11 -10.76 3.68 9.97
N THR A 12 -11.30 3.50 11.17
CA THR A 12 -10.68 4.00 12.40
C THR A 12 -9.32 3.35 12.64
N GLN A 13 -9.18 2.05 12.40
CA GLN A 13 -7.92 1.33 12.64
C GLN A 13 -6.82 1.83 11.70
N ARG A 14 -7.13 2.00 10.42
CA ARG A 14 -6.23 2.63 9.45
C ARG A 14 -5.77 4.01 9.93
N SER A 15 -6.73 4.86 10.28
CA SER A 15 -6.44 6.22 10.71
C SER A 15 -5.56 6.24 11.96
N VAL A 16 -5.85 5.43 12.97
CA VAL A 16 -5.06 5.36 14.22
C VAL A 16 -3.64 4.87 13.95
N VAL A 17 -3.46 3.80 13.17
CA VAL A 17 -2.13 3.26 12.88
C VAL A 17 -1.29 4.25 12.09
N PHE A 18 -1.84 4.84 11.03
CA PHE A 18 -1.10 5.81 10.21
C PHE A 18 -0.82 7.12 10.95
N ILE A 19 -1.74 7.67 11.73
CA ILE A 19 -1.50 8.89 12.53
C ILE A 19 -0.37 8.65 13.54
N ARG A 20 -0.33 7.50 14.21
CA ARG A 20 0.76 7.12 15.12
C ARG A 20 2.08 6.96 14.38
N ALA A 21 2.06 6.31 13.21
CA ALA A 21 3.22 6.15 12.33
C ALA A 21 3.78 7.51 11.89
N VAL A 22 2.92 8.42 11.42
CA VAL A 22 3.32 9.77 10.99
C VAL A 22 3.90 10.56 12.16
N TYR A 23 3.28 10.50 13.34
CA TYR A 23 3.84 11.16 14.52
C TYR A 23 5.24 10.63 14.89
N ALA A 24 5.40 9.31 14.94
CA ALA A 24 6.69 8.69 15.23
C ALA A 24 7.76 9.06 14.18
N ALA A 25 7.38 9.05 12.90
CA ALA A 25 8.25 9.42 11.80
C ALA A 25 8.66 10.91 11.84
N ILE A 26 7.74 11.83 12.20
CA ILE A 26 8.10 13.25 12.41
C ILE A 26 9.14 13.37 13.53
N LYS A 27 8.95 12.67 14.67
CA LYS A 27 9.92 12.69 15.76
C LYS A 27 11.28 12.12 15.33
N ALA A 28 11.31 11.05 14.57
CA ALA A 28 12.53 10.48 14.01
C ALA A 28 13.20 11.43 12.99
N ALA A 29 12.42 12.10 12.15
CA ALA A 29 12.92 13.10 11.21
C ALA A 29 13.48 14.33 11.93
N GLN A 30 12.82 14.86 12.97
CA GLN A 30 13.35 15.96 13.79
C GLN A 30 14.69 15.60 14.43
N ALA A 31 14.85 14.37 14.94
CA ALA A 31 16.13 13.93 15.50
C ALA A 31 17.23 13.81 14.43
N ARG A 32 16.88 13.46 13.20
CA ARG A 32 17.79 13.25 12.06
C ARG A 32 18.18 14.56 11.39
N PHE A 33 17.24 15.52 11.28
CA PHE A 33 17.37 16.80 10.60
C PHE A 33 17.28 17.97 11.59
N ALA A 34 18.15 17.98 12.60
CA ALA A 34 18.08 18.90 13.74
C ALA A 34 18.35 20.39 13.41
N GLN A 35 18.73 20.73 12.18
CA GLN A 35 19.15 22.09 11.80
C GLN A 35 18.09 22.90 11.07
N GLY A 36 16.82 22.58 11.23
CA GLY A 36 15.74 23.33 10.57
C GLY A 36 14.40 22.63 10.66
N PRO A 37 13.36 23.18 10.04
CA PRO A 37 12.07 22.55 9.99
C PRO A 37 12.14 21.22 9.21
N VAL A 38 11.38 20.23 9.65
CA VAL A 38 11.18 19.02 8.88
C VAL A 38 10.23 19.35 7.72
N GLU A 39 10.71 19.16 6.49
CA GLU A 39 9.90 19.32 5.29
C GLU A 39 9.15 18.04 4.98
N ILE A 40 7.81 18.14 4.87
CA ILE A 40 6.89 17.02 4.67
C ILE A 40 6.08 17.25 3.42
N LEU A 41 6.12 16.30 2.47
CA LEU A 41 5.18 16.21 1.36
C LEU A 41 4.11 15.16 1.70
N TYR A 42 2.85 15.55 1.70
CA TYR A 42 1.73 14.61 1.84
C TYR A 42 0.95 14.55 0.54
N ALA A 43 1.15 13.48 -0.20
CA ALA A 43 0.53 13.20 -1.50
C ALA A 43 -0.76 12.39 -1.33
N GLY A 44 -1.83 12.83 -2.02
CA GLY A 44 -3.17 12.25 -1.86
C GLY A 44 -3.77 12.58 -0.50
N CYS A 45 -3.63 13.84 -0.06
CA CYS A 45 -4.02 14.24 1.30
C CYS A 45 -5.53 14.15 1.57
N GLY A 46 -6.35 14.09 0.52
CA GLY A 46 -7.80 14.05 0.61
C GLY A 46 -8.41 15.32 1.23
N PRO A 47 -9.73 15.34 1.46
CA PRO A 47 -10.43 16.54 1.92
C PRO A 47 -10.18 16.90 3.39
N PHE A 48 -9.52 16.06 4.15
CA PHE A 48 -9.29 16.26 5.58
C PHE A 48 -7.81 16.23 5.97
N ALA A 49 -6.90 15.86 5.08
CA ALA A 49 -5.48 15.60 5.37
C ALA A 49 -5.32 14.80 6.69
N THR A 50 -6.12 13.74 6.83
CA THR A 50 -6.42 13.02 8.08
C THR A 50 -5.19 12.53 8.80
N LEU A 51 -4.14 12.14 8.06
CA LEU A 51 -2.96 11.51 8.65
C LEU A 51 -1.99 12.53 9.26
N LEU A 52 -2.07 13.81 8.89
CA LEU A 52 -1.12 14.84 9.31
C LEU A 52 -1.78 16.01 10.01
N LEU A 53 -2.89 16.55 9.49
CA LEU A 53 -3.50 17.78 10.01
C LEU A 53 -3.81 17.73 11.53
N PRO A 54 -4.35 16.63 12.09
CA PRO A 54 -4.62 16.54 13.53
C PRO A 54 -3.36 16.57 14.40
N LEU A 55 -2.19 16.32 13.81
CA LEU A 55 -0.91 16.30 14.53
C LEU A 55 -0.27 17.70 14.64
N LEU A 56 -0.61 18.63 13.72
CA LEU A 56 0.11 19.91 13.62
C LEU A 56 0.01 20.74 14.89
N GLY A 57 -1.11 20.68 15.61
CA GLY A 57 -1.26 21.36 16.89
C GLY A 57 -0.36 20.82 18.03
N ARG A 58 0.44 19.79 17.78
CA ARG A 58 1.42 19.22 18.73
C ARG A 58 2.85 19.70 18.47
N PHE A 59 3.04 20.51 17.45
CA PHE A 59 4.32 21.07 17.02
C PHE A 59 4.25 22.59 17.00
N GLU A 60 5.37 23.25 17.30
CA GLU A 60 5.46 24.70 17.15
C GLU A 60 5.46 25.12 15.68
N ALA A 61 4.98 26.36 15.42
CA ALA A 61 4.87 26.92 14.08
C ALA A 61 6.21 26.99 13.41
N GLY A 62 7.04 26.59 13.07
CA GLY A 62 8.37 26.62 12.47
C GLY A 62 9.15 25.32 12.61
N GLU A 63 8.60 24.33 13.30
CA GLU A 63 9.20 23.00 13.38
C GLU A 63 8.98 22.17 12.12
N LEU A 64 7.89 22.45 11.41
CA LEU A 64 7.48 21.71 10.21
C LEU A 64 7.18 22.68 9.05
N THR A 65 7.56 22.26 7.83
CA THR A 65 7.08 22.82 6.57
C THR A 65 6.28 21.76 5.85
N VAL A 66 5.02 22.02 5.56
CA VAL A 66 4.07 21.03 5.05
C VAL A 66 3.61 21.39 3.65
N HIS A 67 3.72 20.45 2.74
CA HIS A 67 3.21 20.53 1.38
C HIS A 67 2.12 19.48 1.18
N LEU A 68 0.87 19.93 1.02
CA LEU A 68 -0.29 19.07 0.77
C LEU A 68 -0.54 19.02 -0.73
N LEU A 69 -0.55 17.82 -1.29
CA LEU A 69 -0.77 17.56 -2.70
C LEU A 69 -2.02 16.69 -2.87
N ASP A 70 -2.95 17.13 -3.71
CA ASP A 70 -4.12 16.34 -4.11
C ASP A 70 -4.52 16.65 -5.55
N ILE A 71 -5.02 15.66 -6.26
CA ILE A 71 -5.48 15.83 -7.65
C ILE A 71 -6.77 16.66 -7.73
N HIS A 72 -7.54 16.71 -6.64
CA HIS A 72 -8.82 17.38 -6.58
C HIS A 72 -8.75 18.72 -5.84
N GLN A 73 -8.95 19.83 -6.53
CA GLN A 73 -8.99 21.16 -5.92
C GLN A 73 -9.99 21.23 -4.75
N ARG A 74 -11.14 20.57 -4.87
CA ARG A 74 -12.15 20.53 -3.78
C ARG A 74 -11.64 19.91 -2.48
N SER A 75 -10.73 18.93 -2.55
CA SER A 75 -10.06 18.39 -1.36
C SER A 75 -9.22 19.49 -0.69
N LEU A 76 -8.43 20.21 -1.46
CA LEU A 76 -7.57 21.28 -0.95
C LEU A 76 -8.37 22.46 -0.40
N ASP A 77 -9.49 22.82 -1.04
CA ASP A 77 -10.40 23.86 -0.53
C ASP A 77 -10.96 23.46 0.85
N SER A 78 -11.35 22.20 1.02
CA SER A 78 -11.81 21.66 2.31
C SER A 78 -10.72 21.71 3.38
N VAL A 79 -9.51 21.28 3.03
CA VAL A 79 -8.34 21.36 3.95
C VAL A 79 -8.04 22.81 4.33
N GLY A 80 -8.14 23.75 3.40
CA GLY A 80 -7.96 25.18 3.67
C GLY A 80 -8.94 25.71 4.73
N LEU A 81 -10.20 25.27 4.69
CA LEU A 81 -11.18 25.60 5.74
C LEU A 81 -10.78 25.01 7.09
N LEU A 82 -10.35 23.75 7.13
CA LEU A 82 -9.91 23.10 8.37
C LEU A 82 -8.68 23.76 8.98
N ILE A 83 -7.71 24.20 8.17
CA ILE A 83 -6.54 24.97 8.61
C ILE A 83 -6.98 26.23 9.35
N ASN A 84 -7.99 26.92 8.81
CA ASN A 84 -8.55 28.12 9.44
C ASN A 84 -9.31 27.81 10.72
N ASP A 85 -10.19 26.80 10.70
CA ASP A 85 -11.03 26.44 11.84
C ASP A 85 -10.21 25.90 13.03
N PHE A 86 -9.09 25.23 12.76
CA PHE A 86 -8.19 24.73 13.80
C PHE A 86 -7.11 25.74 14.23
N GLY A 87 -7.10 26.95 13.67
CA GLY A 87 -6.13 27.99 14.04
C GLY A 87 -4.69 27.65 13.64
N LEU A 88 -4.50 26.92 12.54
CA LEU A 88 -3.18 26.45 12.08
C LEU A 88 -2.49 27.41 11.10
N GLN A 89 -2.98 28.62 10.93
CA GLN A 89 -2.46 29.61 9.95
C GLN A 89 -1.00 30.02 10.23
N ALA A 90 -0.53 29.86 11.46
CA ALA A 90 0.86 30.14 11.81
C ALA A 90 1.84 29.07 11.31
N HIS A 91 1.34 27.88 10.98
CA HIS A 91 2.17 26.81 10.44
C HIS A 91 2.45 27.05 8.96
N HIS A 92 3.65 26.66 8.50
CA HIS A 92 4.04 26.75 7.09
C HIS A 92 3.37 25.63 6.29
N ILE A 93 2.13 25.83 5.86
CA ILE A 93 1.35 24.87 5.09
C ILE A 93 1.08 25.44 3.69
N SER A 94 1.44 24.69 2.67
CA SER A 94 1.10 24.98 1.28
C SER A 94 0.22 23.87 0.70
N CYS A 95 -0.68 24.24 -0.22
CA CYS A 95 -1.57 23.30 -0.91
C CYS A 95 -1.32 23.41 -2.42
N THR A 96 -1.09 22.29 -3.08
CA THR A 96 -0.84 22.22 -4.52
C THR A 96 -1.78 21.21 -5.15
N GLN A 97 -2.50 21.63 -6.20
CA GLN A 97 -3.25 20.71 -7.02
C GLN A 97 -2.31 20.05 -8.03
N GLY A 98 -2.27 18.72 -8.05
CA GLY A 98 -1.43 17.96 -8.98
C GLY A 98 -1.63 16.47 -8.84
N ASP A 99 -1.19 15.74 -9.87
CA ASP A 99 -1.16 14.28 -9.86
C ASP A 99 0.16 13.81 -9.25
N ALA A 100 0.08 13.05 -8.16
CA ALA A 100 1.26 12.52 -7.50
C ALA A 100 2.04 11.51 -8.34
N CYS A 101 1.45 10.98 -9.41
CA CYS A 101 2.13 10.08 -10.34
C CYS A 101 3.19 10.77 -11.22
N ASP A 102 3.12 12.09 -11.39
CA ASP A 102 4.05 12.87 -12.23
C ASP A 102 4.54 14.16 -11.54
N TYR A 103 4.06 14.46 -10.36
CA TYR A 103 4.45 15.65 -9.60
C TYR A 103 5.96 15.67 -9.32
N GLN A 104 6.56 16.86 -9.51
CA GLN A 104 7.97 17.13 -9.17
C GLN A 104 8.02 18.15 -8.04
N HIS A 105 8.57 17.73 -6.92
CA HIS A 105 8.75 18.62 -5.78
C HIS A 105 9.98 19.52 -5.98
N PRO A 106 9.94 20.80 -5.61
CA PRO A 106 11.05 21.74 -5.85
C PRO A 106 12.31 21.47 -5.02
N SER A 107 12.19 20.67 -3.95
CA SER A 107 13.27 20.29 -3.04
C SER A 107 13.28 18.76 -2.84
N HIS A 108 14.15 18.28 -1.95
CA HIS A 108 14.15 16.90 -1.50
C HIS A 108 13.52 16.84 -0.09
N PRO A 109 12.22 16.56 0.05
CA PRO A 109 11.54 16.59 1.34
C PRO A 109 12.15 15.56 2.30
N HIS A 110 12.14 15.88 3.59
CA HIS A 110 12.62 14.99 4.64
C HIS A 110 11.66 13.84 4.92
N MET A 111 10.37 14.06 4.64
CA MET A 111 9.32 13.04 4.75
C MET A 111 8.39 13.09 3.54
N ILE A 112 7.97 11.93 3.08
CA ILE A 112 6.87 11.77 2.14
C ILE A 112 5.82 10.86 2.78
N ILE A 113 4.56 11.31 2.78
CA ILE A 113 3.39 10.52 3.13
C ILE A 113 2.61 10.32 1.83
N ALA A 114 2.42 9.08 1.41
CA ALA A 114 1.64 8.73 0.23
C ALA A 114 0.74 7.54 0.55
N GLU A 115 -0.51 7.81 0.86
CA GLU A 115 -1.50 6.78 1.12
C GLU A 115 -2.65 6.97 0.14
N THR A 116 -2.49 6.34 -1.02
CA THR A 116 -3.37 6.38 -2.19
C THR A 116 -3.68 4.95 -2.62
N MET A 117 -4.17 4.11 -1.66
CA MET A 117 -4.31 2.69 -1.90
C MET A 117 -5.67 2.13 -1.46
N GLN A 118 -6.09 1.13 -2.20
CA GLN A 118 -7.11 0.17 -1.78
C GLN A 118 -6.48 -1.20 -1.55
N LYS A 119 -7.30 -2.15 -1.08
CA LYS A 119 -6.86 -3.54 -0.83
C LYS A 119 -6.15 -4.11 -2.04
N SER A 120 -5.09 -4.85 -1.78
CA SER A 120 -4.25 -5.49 -2.80
C SER A 120 -3.66 -4.52 -3.83
N LEU A 121 -3.49 -3.24 -3.49
CA LEU A 121 -2.97 -2.19 -4.39
C LEU A 121 -3.76 -2.04 -5.69
N GLU A 122 -5.02 -2.49 -5.71
CA GLU A 122 -5.86 -2.39 -6.91
C GLU A 122 -6.58 -1.06 -7.02
N GLN A 123 -6.90 -0.65 -8.24
CA GLN A 123 -7.73 0.52 -8.60
C GLN A 123 -7.18 1.89 -8.27
N GLU A 124 -6.24 2.03 -7.34
CA GLU A 124 -5.62 3.30 -6.95
C GLU A 124 -4.11 3.29 -7.21
N PRO A 125 -3.49 4.45 -7.50
CA PRO A 125 -2.16 4.52 -8.10
C PRO A 125 -1.01 4.44 -7.09
N GLN A 126 -1.17 3.81 -5.93
CA GLN A 126 -0.13 3.76 -4.88
C GLN A 126 1.25 3.37 -5.42
N PHE A 127 1.30 2.37 -6.31
CA PHE A 127 2.57 1.95 -6.90
C PHE A 127 3.21 3.08 -7.73
N ALA A 128 2.45 3.70 -8.63
CA ALA A 128 2.94 4.76 -9.50
C ALA A 128 3.35 6.01 -8.70
N VAL A 129 2.56 6.38 -7.70
CA VAL A 129 2.87 7.48 -6.76
C VAL A 129 4.18 7.20 -6.02
N THR A 130 4.35 6.00 -5.48
CA THR A 130 5.57 5.61 -4.77
C THR A 130 6.78 5.64 -5.71
N ALA A 131 6.65 5.09 -6.91
CA ALA A 131 7.74 5.05 -7.90
C ALA A 131 8.15 6.45 -8.39
N ASN A 132 7.21 7.41 -8.47
CA ASN A 132 7.53 8.80 -8.84
C ASN A 132 8.13 9.59 -7.67
N LEU A 133 7.58 9.46 -6.47
CA LEU A 133 7.95 10.32 -5.35
C LEU A 133 9.15 9.82 -4.55
N ALA A 134 9.37 8.51 -4.44
CA ALA A 134 10.47 7.97 -3.64
C ALA A 134 11.86 8.45 -4.08
N PRO A 135 12.17 8.57 -5.40
CA PRO A 135 13.45 9.14 -5.84
C PRO A 135 13.66 10.61 -5.49
N GLN A 136 12.59 11.34 -5.17
CA GLN A 136 12.64 12.75 -4.81
C GLN A 136 12.87 12.98 -3.31
N LEU A 137 12.78 11.93 -2.49
CA LEU A 137 13.01 11.98 -1.05
C LEU A 137 14.47 12.33 -0.76
N HIS A 138 14.71 13.07 0.33
CA HIS A 138 16.07 13.26 0.85
C HIS A 138 16.73 11.88 1.09
N PRO A 139 18.04 11.67 0.81
CA PRO A 139 18.70 10.37 0.95
C PRO A 139 18.58 9.69 2.32
N GLN A 140 18.37 10.49 3.37
CA GLN A 140 18.11 10.03 4.73
C GLN A 140 16.65 10.25 5.15
N GLY A 141 15.77 10.54 4.21
CA GLY A 141 14.36 10.83 4.44
C GLY A 141 13.56 9.59 4.85
N ILE A 142 12.30 9.83 5.17
CA ILE A 142 11.35 8.80 5.60
C ILE A 142 10.17 8.81 4.65
N PHE A 143 9.87 7.65 4.06
CA PHE A 143 8.68 7.45 3.24
C PHE A 143 7.63 6.65 4.04
N ILE A 144 6.37 7.07 4.00
CA ILE A 144 5.24 6.37 4.62
C ILE A 144 4.22 6.03 3.54
N PRO A 145 3.82 4.75 3.43
CA PRO A 145 4.28 3.57 4.19
C PRO A 145 5.68 3.10 3.77
N GLN A 146 6.39 2.45 4.70
CA GLN A 146 7.72 1.89 4.44
C GLN A 146 7.67 0.64 3.57
N GLN A 147 6.59 -0.14 3.69
CA GLN A 147 6.41 -1.36 2.91
C GLN A 147 4.94 -1.71 2.77
N ILE A 148 4.58 -2.22 1.60
CA ILE A 148 3.30 -2.85 1.34
C ILE A 148 3.59 -4.22 0.73
N GLU A 149 3.08 -5.27 1.36
CA GLU A 149 3.25 -6.65 0.90
C GLU A 149 1.89 -7.25 0.54
N VAL A 150 1.83 -7.90 -0.61
CA VAL A 150 0.65 -8.63 -1.07
C VAL A 150 1.02 -10.08 -1.31
N ASP A 151 0.42 -10.99 -0.53
CA ASP A 151 0.62 -12.42 -0.65
C ASP A 151 -0.57 -13.09 -1.33
N LEU A 152 -0.30 -13.97 -2.29
CA LEU A 152 -1.30 -14.91 -2.81
C LEU A 152 -1.30 -16.16 -1.91
N CYS A 153 -2.45 -16.44 -1.33
CA CYS A 153 -2.64 -17.58 -0.45
C CYS A 153 -3.86 -18.42 -0.84
N LEU A 154 -3.87 -19.68 -0.42
CA LEU A 154 -5.09 -20.45 -0.25
C LEU A 154 -5.52 -20.36 1.21
N ALA A 155 -6.76 -19.93 1.46
CA ALA A 155 -7.26 -19.70 2.81
C ALA A 155 -8.68 -20.24 2.97
N ARG A 156 -9.00 -20.70 4.19
CA ARG A 156 -10.38 -21.05 4.59
C ARG A 156 -11.14 -19.80 4.98
N LEU A 157 -11.48 -19.00 3.99
CA LEU A 157 -11.96 -17.64 4.17
C LEU A 157 -13.20 -17.51 5.05
N ASN A 158 -14.09 -18.51 4.99
CA ASN A 158 -15.30 -18.53 5.84
C ASN A 158 -14.96 -18.75 7.33
N GLU A 159 -13.98 -19.62 7.63
CA GLU A 159 -13.51 -19.86 9.00
C GLU A 159 -12.81 -18.61 9.55
N GLU A 160 -11.90 -18.00 8.77
CA GLU A 160 -11.19 -16.80 9.16
C GLU A 160 -12.16 -15.62 9.42
N ARG A 161 -13.12 -15.39 8.52
CA ARG A 161 -14.15 -14.36 8.72
C ARG A 161 -15.03 -14.61 9.94
N ALA A 162 -15.35 -15.87 10.22
CA ALA A 162 -16.11 -16.22 11.43
C ALA A 162 -15.28 -15.96 12.69
N ALA A 163 -13.98 -16.23 12.68
CA ALA A 163 -13.07 -15.93 13.78
C ALA A 163 -12.98 -14.41 14.03
N VAL A 164 -12.75 -13.62 12.98
CA VAL A 164 -12.71 -12.13 13.08
C VAL A 164 -14.04 -11.58 13.64
N LYS A 165 -15.17 -12.09 13.19
CA LYS A 165 -16.49 -11.68 13.71
C LYS A 165 -16.69 -11.98 15.19
N ARG A 166 -16.03 -13.01 15.73
CA ARG A 166 -16.01 -13.29 17.17
C ARG A 166 -15.06 -12.40 17.97
N GLY A 167 -14.23 -11.60 17.29
CA GLY A 167 -13.21 -10.75 17.90
C GLY A 167 -11.85 -11.45 18.06
N ASP A 168 -11.65 -12.58 17.39
CA ASP A 168 -10.36 -13.29 17.40
C ASP A 168 -9.35 -12.48 16.58
N THR A 169 -8.13 -12.33 17.08
CA THR A 169 -7.00 -11.82 16.29
C THR A 169 -6.39 -12.99 15.51
N LEU A 170 -6.24 -12.81 14.20
CA LEU A 170 -5.64 -13.83 13.35
C LEU A 170 -4.14 -13.57 13.20
N ASP A 171 -3.35 -14.60 13.45
CA ASP A 171 -1.93 -14.61 13.17
C ASP A 171 -1.69 -15.41 11.88
N SER A 172 -1.25 -14.73 10.83
CA SER A 172 -1.01 -15.33 9.52
C SER A 172 0.03 -16.43 9.56
N ASP A 173 1.12 -16.25 10.33
CA ASP A 173 2.19 -17.23 10.40
C ASP A 173 1.73 -18.49 11.16
N ALA A 174 0.94 -18.31 12.22
CA ALA A 174 0.30 -19.41 12.91
C ALA A 174 -0.70 -20.17 12.02
N LEU A 175 -1.53 -19.45 11.24
CA LEU A 175 -2.45 -20.07 10.29
C LEU A 175 -1.72 -20.90 9.21
N ILE A 176 -0.57 -20.40 8.74
CA ILE A 176 0.28 -21.11 7.77
C ILE A 176 0.91 -22.34 8.43
N ALA A 177 1.47 -22.19 9.62
CA ALA A 177 2.08 -23.31 10.36
C ALA A 177 1.08 -24.43 10.67
N ASP A 178 -0.17 -24.06 10.98
CA ASP A 178 -1.26 -25.00 11.25
C ASP A 178 -1.89 -25.63 9.98
N GLY A 179 -1.43 -25.25 8.78
CA GLY A 179 -2.01 -25.72 7.51
C GLY A 179 -3.43 -25.19 7.24
N LYS A 180 -3.85 -24.15 7.94
CA LYS A 180 -5.15 -23.47 7.73
C LYS A 180 -5.09 -22.43 6.62
N ARG A 181 -3.88 -22.01 6.27
CA ARG A 181 -3.57 -21.11 5.15
C ARG A 181 -2.32 -21.63 4.45
N HIS A 182 -2.27 -21.57 3.14
CA HIS A 182 -1.08 -21.92 2.34
C HIS A 182 -0.66 -20.71 1.53
N ARG A 183 0.51 -20.14 1.82
CA ARG A 183 1.08 -19.08 0.98
C ARG A 183 1.67 -19.70 -0.29
N LEU A 184 1.16 -19.26 -1.45
CA LEU A 184 1.65 -19.71 -2.76
C LEU A 184 2.82 -18.84 -3.21
N ALA A 185 2.73 -17.53 -3.01
CA ALA A 185 3.78 -16.58 -3.36
C ALA A 185 3.55 -15.22 -2.68
N THR A 186 4.63 -14.45 -2.50
CA THR A 186 4.54 -13.00 -2.34
C THR A 186 4.36 -12.39 -3.73
N ALA A 187 3.14 -11.96 -4.01
CA ALA A 187 2.73 -11.45 -5.32
C ALA A 187 3.39 -10.10 -5.64
N LEU A 188 3.52 -9.24 -4.65
CA LEU A 188 4.20 -7.95 -4.76
C LEU A 188 4.70 -7.50 -3.37
N CYS A 189 5.93 -7.00 -3.33
CA CYS A 189 6.47 -6.28 -2.19
C CYS A 189 6.89 -4.88 -2.68
N LEU A 190 6.12 -3.86 -2.30
CA LEU A 190 6.40 -2.47 -2.65
C LEU A 190 7.17 -1.81 -1.52
N ILE A 191 8.46 -1.55 -1.78
CA ILE A 191 9.37 -0.80 -0.92
C ILE A 191 9.76 0.47 -1.67
N PRO A 192 9.66 1.67 -1.07
CA PRO A 192 9.89 2.94 -1.77
C PRO A 192 11.20 3.00 -2.53
N GLU A 193 12.30 2.54 -1.93
CA GLU A 193 13.63 2.57 -2.52
C GLU A 193 13.75 1.71 -3.79
N GLN A 194 12.87 0.73 -3.96
CA GLN A 194 12.87 -0.20 -5.10
C GLN A 194 11.79 0.12 -6.14
N ALA A 195 10.81 0.94 -5.79
CA ALA A 195 9.62 1.16 -6.62
C ALA A 195 9.94 1.67 -8.03
N ALA A 196 10.83 2.66 -8.17
CA ALA A 196 11.23 3.19 -9.47
C ALA A 196 11.97 2.15 -10.31
N THR A 197 12.84 1.34 -9.70
CA THR A 197 13.56 0.25 -10.39
C THR A 197 12.58 -0.83 -10.84
N LEU A 198 11.65 -1.23 -9.99
CA LEU A 198 10.60 -2.18 -10.36
C LEU A 198 9.76 -1.66 -11.54
N GLN A 199 9.39 -0.38 -11.53
CA GLN A 199 8.65 0.23 -12.64
C GLN A 199 9.42 0.18 -13.96
N GLN A 200 10.73 0.40 -13.93
CA GLN A 200 11.60 0.32 -15.12
C GLN A 200 11.74 -1.12 -15.65
N GLN A 201 11.57 -2.12 -14.80
CA GLN A 201 11.59 -3.54 -15.15
C GLN A 201 10.25 -4.05 -15.71
N ALA A 202 9.20 -3.21 -15.69
CA ALA A 202 7.92 -3.58 -16.25
C ALA A 202 8.04 -3.93 -17.74
N SER A 203 7.43 -5.03 -18.13
CA SER A 203 7.40 -5.50 -19.51
C SER A 203 5.97 -5.44 -20.07
N GLN A 204 5.85 -5.27 -21.39
CA GLN A 204 4.55 -5.35 -22.05
C GLN A 204 4.14 -6.81 -22.23
N ASN A 205 2.90 -7.11 -21.84
CA ASN A 205 2.29 -8.39 -22.14
C ASN A 205 1.76 -8.45 -23.60
N SER A 206 1.19 -9.59 -24.00
CA SER A 206 0.63 -9.78 -25.34
C SER A 206 -0.51 -8.81 -25.70
N ALA A 207 -1.16 -8.19 -24.72
CA ALA A 207 -2.18 -7.19 -24.89
C ALA A 207 -1.64 -5.73 -24.86
N GLY A 208 -0.30 -5.56 -24.76
CA GLY A 208 0.35 -4.25 -24.69
C GLY A 208 0.26 -3.57 -23.32
N LEU A 209 -0.21 -4.27 -22.29
CA LEU A 209 -0.28 -3.75 -20.93
C LEU A 209 1.06 -3.95 -20.21
N LEU A 210 1.49 -2.98 -19.44
CA LEU A 210 2.69 -3.10 -18.60
C LEU A 210 2.42 -4.01 -17.39
N GLU A 211 3.28 -4.99 -17.20
CA GLU A 211 3.24 -5.96 -16.10
C GLU A 211 4.49 -5.94 -15.27
N LEU A 212 4.32 -6.09 -13.96
CA LEU A 212 5.40 -6.33 -13.00
C LEU A 212 5.39 -7.78 -12.55
N ASN A 213 6.60 -8.29 -12.28
CA ASN A 213 6.83 -9.59 -11.62
C ASN A 213 5.95 -10.73 -12.17
N PRO A 214 5.98 -11.03 -13.48
CA PRO A 214 5.25 -12.18 -13.98
C PRO A 214 5.81 -13.46 -13.35
N MET A 215 4.99 -14.15 -12.55
CA MET A 215 5.35 -15.39 -11.87
C MET A 215 4.55 -16.55 -12.46
N HIS A 216 5.22 -17.66 -12.69
CA HIS A 216 4.60 -18.92 -13.08
C HIS A 216 4.46 -19.79 -11.85
N LEU A 217 3.25 -20.06 -11.45
CA LEU A 217 2.91 -20.75 -10.21
C LEU A 217 2.13 -22.02 -10.52
N ARG A 218 2.14 -22.93 -9.54
CA ARG A 218 1.40 -24.20 -9.61
C ARG A 218 0.58 -24.38 -8.35
N MET A 219 -0.67 -24.82 -8.52
CA MET A 219 -1.50 -25.26 -7.40
C MET A 219 -0.92 -26.48 -6.72
N PRO A 220 -0.99 -26.59 -5.39
CA PRO A 220 -0.58 -27.79 -4.67
C PRO A 220 -1.30 -29.04 -5.20
N THR A 221 -0.57 -30.17 -5.26
CA THR A 221 -1.11 -31.46 -5.75
C THR A 221 -1.53 -32.40 -4.62
N THR A 222 -1.06 -32.12 -3.39
CA THR A 222 -1.17 -33.03 -2.25
C THR A 222 -2.21 -32.62 -1.20
N ALA A 223 -2.81 -31.42 -1.31
CA ALA A 223 -3.79 -30.93 -0.37
C ALA A 223 -5.22 -31.17 -0.86
N ASP A 224 -6.14 -31.47 0.04
CA ASP A 224 -7.56 -31.32 -0.24
C ASP A 224 -7.88 -29.82 -0.29
N LEU A 225 -8.17 -29.31 -1.48
CA LEU A 225 -8.39 -27.89 -1.74
C LEU A 225 -9.87 -27.50 -1.65
N SER A 226 -10.78 -28.43 -1.32
CA SER A 226 -12.23 -28.22 -1.38
C SER A 226 -12.72 -27.08 -0.50
N ASP A 227 -12.08 -26.84 0.65
CA ASP A 227 -12.45 -25.81 1.62
C ASP A 227 -11.63 -24.52 1.50
N PHE A 228 -10.68 -24.48 0.55
CA PHE A 228 -9.80 -23.34 0.34
C PHE A 228 -10.29 -22.43 -0.78
N GLU A 229 -10.02 -21.15 -0.63
CA GLU A 229 -10.23 -20.13 -1.64
C GLU A 229 -8.90 -19.42 -1.95
N PRO A 230 -8.63 -19.07 -3.24
CA PRO A 230 -7.46 -18.30 -3.60
C PRO A 230 -7.70 -16.83 -3.27
N VAL A 231 -6.80 -16.23 -2.50
CA VAL A 231 -6.98 -14.92 -1.87
C VAL A 231 -5.69 -14.14 -1.86
N LEU A 232 -5.76 -12.85 -2.18
CA LEU A 232 -4.70 -11.89 -1.94
C LEU A 232 -4.89 -11.27 -0.54
N PHE A 233 -3.85 -11.34 0.28
CA PHE A 233 -3.77 -10.66 1.57
C PHE A 233 -2.79 -9.51 1.49
N THR A 234 -3.12 -8.39 2.13
CA THR A 234 -2.29 -7.18 2.14
C THR A 234 -1.84 -6.86 3.54
N ARG A 235 -0.54 -6.61 3.71
CA ARG A 235 0.05 -6.08 4.93
C ARG A 235 0.71 -4.75 4.63
N VAL A 236 0.56 -3.78 5.53
CA VAL A 236 1.11 -2.43 5.37
C VAL A 236 1.93 -2.08 6.58
N GLN A 237 3.24 -1.94 6.41
CA GLN A 237 4.12 -1.36 7.41
C GLN A 237 4.19 0.14 7.19
N ALA A 238 3.42 0.90 7.98
CA ALA A 238 3.39 2.35 7.85
C ALA A 238 4.73 2.97 8.31
N PHE A 239 5.18 2.67 9.53
CA PHE A 239 6.49 3.08 10.03
C PHE A 239 6.89 2.23 11.25
N GLU A 240 8.07 1.60 11.21
CA GLU A 240 8.61 0.75 12.29
C GLU A 240 7.57 -0.28 12.77
N GLN A 241 7.18 -0.26 14.07
CA GLN A 241 6.19 -1.20 14.63
C GLN A 241 4.74 -0.85 14.28
N HIS A 242 4.48 0.28 13.64
CA HIS A 242 3.13 0.70 13.24
C HIS A 242 2.76 0.03 11.92
N GLN A 243 1.93 -0.99 11.98
CA GLN A 243 1.51 -1.79 10.83
C GLN A 243 0.03 -2.12 10.86
N LEU A 244 -0.50 -2.43 9.70
CA LEU A 244 -1.82 -3.04 9.50
C LEU A 244 -1.62 -4.44 8.92
N ILE A 245 -2.22 -5.41 9.57
CA ILE A 245 -2.22 -6.81 9.13
C ILE A 245 -3.59 -7.21 8.61
N ASP A 246 -3.72 -8.46 8.20
CA ASP A 246 -4.93 -9.02 7.62
C ASP A 246 -6.18 -8.71 8.46
N TYR A 247 -7.26 -8.25 7.83
CA TYR A 247 -8.58 -7.93 8.41
C TYR A 247 -8.66 -6.71 9.33
N GLU A 248 -7.59 -6.00 9.61
CA GLU A 248 -7.61 -4.87 10.55
C GLU A 248 -8.19 -3.58 9.96
N SER A 249 -8.20 -3.47 8.64
CA SER A 249 -8.55 -2.26 7.90
C SER A 249 -9.19 -2.62 6.57
N GLU A 250 -9.97 -1.72 5.97
CA GLU A 250 -10.53 -1.93 4.64
C GLU A 250 -9.46 -2.21 3.58
N ILE A 251 -8.27 -1.59 3.70
CA ILE A 251 -7.14 -1.78 2.80
C ILE A 251 -6.40 -3.12 3.01
N THR A 252 -6.65 -3.80 4.12
CA THR A 252 -6.08 -5.13 4.43
C THR A 252 -7.13 -6.24 4.45
N LEU A 253 -8.35 -5.96 3.98
CA LEU A 253 -9.35 -7.00 3.76
C LEU A 253 -8.91 -7.91 2.61
N PRO A 254 -9.10 -9.24 2.75
CA PRO A 254 -8.72 -10.19 1.71
C PRO A 254 -9.51 -9.99 0.42
N LEU A 255 -8.81 -10.09 -0.72
CA LEU A 255 -9.39 -10.02 -2.05
C LEU A 255 -9.39 -11.41 -2.69
N ARG A 256 -10.57 -11.93 -3.05
CA ARG A 256 -10.70 -13.23 -3.72
C ARG A 256 -10.20 -13.17 -5.15
N CYS A 257 -9.45 -14.18 -5.57
CA CYS A 257 -9.01 -14.40 -6.95
C CYS A 257 -9.98 -15.35 -7.65
N THR A 258 -11.05 -14.81 -8.22
CA THR A 258 -12.13 -15.59 -8.86
C THR A 258 -11.67 -16.34 -10.11
N GLU A 259 -10.60 -15.90 -10.76
CA GLU A 259 -9.99 -16.49 -11.93
C GLU A 259 -9.44 -17.90 -11.69
N LEU A 260 -9.10 -18.21 -10.44
CA LEU A 260 -8.62 -19.52 -9.99
C LEU A 260 -9.74 -20.41 -9.43
N THR A 261 -11.00 -20.07 -9.65
CA THR A 261 -12.12 -20.84 -9.11
C THR A 261 -12.89 -21.53 -10.24
N PRO A 262 -13.16 -22.90 -10.16
CA PRO A 262 -12.79 -23.80 -9.07
C PRO A 262 -11.30 -24.13 -9.06
N LEU A 263 -10.73 -24.34 -7.85
CA LEU A 263 -9.35 -24.75 -7.68
C LEU A 263 -9.13 -26.16 -8.27
N ARG A 264 -8.05 -26.30 -9.03
CA ARG A 264 -7.64 -27.57 -9.64
C ARG A 264 -6.23 -27.93 -9.17
N ALA A 265 -6.10 -29.04 -8.48
CA ALA A 265 -4.80 -29.53 -8.00
C ALA A 265 -3.82 -29.68 -9.18
N GLY A 266 -2.61 -29.14 -9.02
CA GLY A 266 -1.56 -29.20 -10.04
C GLY A 266 -1.74 -28.25 -11.22
N GLU A 267 -2.78 -27.43 -11.26
CA GLU A 267 -3.00 -26.42 -12.32
C GLU A 267 -1.87 -25.39 -12.31
N HIS A 268 -1.38 -25.06 -13.51
CA HIS A 268 -0.40 -23.99 -13.71
C HIS A 268 -1.10 -22.69 -14.06
N PHE A 269 -0.59 -21.57 -13.54
CA PHE A 269 -1.11 -20.25 -13.83
C PHE A 269 -0.01 -19.19 -13.78
N LYS A 270 -0.20 -18.11 -14.50
CA LYS A 270 0.61 -16.91 -14.46
C LYS A 270 -0.04 -15.90 -13.54
N LEU A 271 0.73 -15.31 -12.61
CA LEU A 271 0.34 -14.16 -11.79
C LEU A 271 1.23 -12.99 -12.15
N SER A 272 0.65 -11.80 -12.37
CA SER A 272 1.38 -10.56 -12.60
C SER A 272 0.62 -9.36 -12.03
N PHE A 273 1.30 -8.26 -11.72
CA PHE A 273 0.67 -6.99 -11.35
C PHE A 273 0.64 -6.08 -12.58
N GLN A 274 -0.54 -5.73 -13.06
CA GLN A 274 -0.73 -4.84 -14.20
C GLN A 274 -0.73 -3.39 -13.73
N LEU A 275 0.14 -2.59 -14.36
CA LEU A 275 0.21 -1.15 -14.17
C LEU A 275 -0.79 -0.42 -15.06
N GLY A 276 -1.14 0.80 -14.70
CA GLY A 276 -2.01 1.68 -15.47
C GLY A 276 -2.91 2.52 -14.56
N ASN A 277 -3.93 3.15 -15.15
CA ASN A 277 -4.87 4.00 -14.41
C ASN A 277 -5.71 3.22 -13.37
N TYR A 278 -5.88 1.92 -13.58
CA TYR A 278 -6.56 1.00 -12.67
C TYR A 278 -5.67 -0.23 -12.49
N PRO A 279 -4.64 -0.13 -11.65
CA PRO A 279 -3.74 -1.24 -11.42
C PRO A 279 -4.49 -2.41 -10.79
N LYS A 280 -4.05 -3.63 -11.09
CA LYS A 280 -4.66 -4.87 -10.56
C LYS A 280 -3.73 -6.05 -10.70
N PHE A 281 -3.99 -7.09 -9.93
CA PHE A 281 -3.42 -8.40 -10.21
C PHE A 281 -4.14 -9.08 -11.38
N ALA A 282 -3.35 -9.63 -12.29
CA ALA A 282 -3.84 -10.45 -13.41
C ALA A 282 -3.42 -11.89 -13.18
N ILE A 283 -4.39 -12.79 -13.21
CA ILE A 283 -4.18 -14.22 -13.07
C ILE A 283 -4.68 -14.88 -14.34
N THR A 284 -3.80 -15.66 -14.98
CA THR A 284 -4.14 -16.35 -16.23
C THR A 284 -3.82 -17.84 -16.07
N PRO A 285 -4.84 -18.73 -16.14
CA PRO A 285 -4.59 -20.17 -16.21
C PRO A 285 -3.69 -20.50 -17.41
N MET A 286 -2.82 -21.49 -17.26
CA MET A 286 -1.91 -21.94 -18.30
C MET A 286 -2.29 -23.36 -18.71
N ASP A 287 -2.39 -23.62 -20.02
CA ASP A 287 -2.55 -24.98 -20.52
C ASP A 287 -1.29 -25.78 -20.17
N GLY A 288 -1.47 -26.95 -19.56
CA GLY A 288 -0.39 -27.82 -19.11
C GLY A 288 0.41 -28.40 -20.30
N GLY A 289 1.45 -27.70 -20.71
CA GLY A 289 2.26 -28.12 -21.86
C GLY A 289 3.55 -27.35 -22.06
N ASP A 290 4.29 -27.03 -21.00
CA ASP A 290 5.73 -26.73 -21.13
C ASP A 290 6.43 -26.83 -19.76
N ASP A 291 6.98 -28.00 -19.49
CA ASP A 291 7.80 -28.27 -18.29
C ASP A 291 9.19 -27.60 -18.34
N SER A 292 9.42 -26.66 -19.26
CA SER A 292 10.69 -25.98 -19.47
C SER A 292 10.71 -24.55 -18.89
N VAL A 293 10.30 -24.33 -17.66
CA VAL A 293 10.43 -23.03 -17.01
C VAL A 293 11.22 -23.12 -15.71
N ASP A 294 12.36 -22.50 -15.81
CA ASP A 294 13.42 -22.15 -14.87
C ASP A 294 12.88 -21.79 -13.47
N SER A 295 13.16 -22.65 -12.51
CA SER A 295 12.95 -22.40 -11.09
C SER A 295 13.98 -21.40 -10.58
N ARG A 296 13.74 -20.11 -10.77
CA ARG A 296 14.47 -19.09 -10.02
C ARG A 296 13.93 -19.03 -8.60
N ALA A 297 14.77 -19.49 -7.67
CA ALA A 297 14.53 -19.40 -6.24
C ALA A 297 14.20 -17.95 -5.81
N PRO A 298 13.37 -17.75 -4.78
CA PRO A 298 13.11 -16.42 -4.24
C PRO A 298 14.42 -15.83 -3.72
N LEU A 299 14.65 -14.57 -4.06
CA LEU A 299 15.71 -13.75 -3.46
C LEU A 299 15.39 -13.65 -1.96
N THR A 300 16.15 -14.37 -1.15
CA THR A 300 16.20 -14.16 0.30
C THR A 300 16.87 -12.84 0.64
N PRO A 301 16.52 -12.21 1.79
CA PRO A 301 16.77 -10.83 2.14
C PRO A 301 18.24 -10.42 2.22
#